data_37a8426e74380faebedad3e6278cc2ea
#
_entry.id   37a8426e74380faebedad3e6278cc2ea
#
_cell.length_a   1.000
_cell.length_b   1.000
_cell.length_c   1.000
_cell.angle_alpha   90.00
_cell.angle_beta   90.00
_cell.angle_gamma   90.00
#
_symmetry.space_group_name_H-M   'P 1'
#
loop_
_entity.id
_entity.type
_entity.pdbx_description
1 polymer ?
#
loop_
_entity_poly.entity_id
_entity_poly.type
_entity_poly.pdbx_seq_one_letter_code
_entity_poly.pdbx_strand_id
1 'polypeptide(L)'
;MRSTLLFFVPALVAVLSACASTSIENTWKDPQYSGGPISKVLVVGISTQASVRRAFEDTFAQALTQQGVQAVASYTLIPEDGQIPEETLQKAAVKAGVDGVLITRLVARKTDVYVSGSMPPPAFGMGRGYYGYYTGAWVGYYEPTVQTTDYVLAETTLFRTGAPEPVWSATSRSLELADVRKATEGFAKAMIAALKKEGLI
;
A
#
# COMPACT_ATOMS: atom_id res chain seq x y z
N MET A 1 12.96 59.60 -15.11
CA MET A 1 13.55 58.36 -14.54
C MET A 1 12.51 57.75 -13.62
N ARG A 2 11.80 56.74 -14.09
CA ARG A 2 10.77 56.00 -13.31
C ARG A 2 11.27 54.56 -13.14
N SER A 3 11.73 54.26 -11.93
CA SER A 3 12.17 52.91 -11.54
C SER A 3 10.94 52.06 -11.21
N THR A 4 10.69 51.05 -12.01
CA THR A 4 9.67 50.01 -11.77
C THR A 4 10.30 48.92 -10.89
N LEU A 5 9.91 48.87 -9.61
CA LEU A 5 10.24 47.72 -8.71
C LEU A 5 9.36 46.56 -9.10
N LEU A 6 9.94 45.48 -9.67
CA LEU A 6 9.32 44.17 -9.82
C LEU A 6 9.32 43.45 -8.45
N PHE A 7 8.15 43.30 -7.87
CA PHE A 7 7.96 42.43 -6.71
C PHE A 7 7.95 40.96 -7.18
N PHE A 8 9.03 40.27 -6.84
CA PHE A 8 9.11 38.80 -7.00
C PHE A 8 8.37 38.17 -5.82
N VAL A 9 7.17 37.64 -6.06
CA VAL A 9 6.41 36.85 -5.08
C VAL A 9 6.89 35.39 -5.20
N PRO A 10 7.56 34.82 -4.19
CA PRO A 10 7.89 33.42 -4.19
C PRO A 10 6.59 32.62 -4.00
N ALA A 11 6.18 31.85 -5.01
CA ALA A 11 5.11 30.90 -4.93
C ALA A 11 5.53 29.78 -3.97
N LEU A 12 5.03 29.83 -2.74
CA LEU A 12 5.16 28.78 -1.73
C LEU A 12 4.33 27.58 -2.19
N VAL A 13 4.98 26.62 -2.84
CA VAL A 13 4.39 25.32 -3.19
C VAL A 13 4.19 24.55 -1.89
N ALA A 14 2.99 24.60 -1.34
CA ALA A 14 2.57 23.73 -0.26
C ALA A 14 2.52 22.29 -0.80
N VAL A 15 3.53 21.50 -0.49
CA VAL A 15 3.53 20.05 -0.68
C VAL A 15 2.51 19.48 0.29
N LEU A 16 1.28 19.23 -0.18
CA LEU A 16 0.28 18.46 0.53
C LEU A 16 0.84 17.04 0.69
N SER A 17 1.40 16.76 1.85
CA SER A 17 1.70 15.39 2.27
C SER A 17 0.37 14.64 2.36
N ALA A 18 -0.03 14.00 1.26
CA ALA A 18 -1.13 13.05 1.29
C ALA A 18 -0.75 11.97 2.31
N CYS A 19 -1.55 11.83 3.37
CA CYS A 19 -1.40 10.73 4.32
C CYS A 19 -1.42 9.43 3.52
N ALA A 20 -0.26 8.77 3.41
CA ALA A 20 -0.15 7.51 2.71
C ALA A 20 -0.94 6.48 3.51
N SER A 21 -2.03 5.97 2.95
CA SER A 21 -2.82 4.89 3.54
C SER A 21 -2.09 3.54 3.51
N THR A 22 -0.93 3.49 2.82
CA THR A 22 -0.11 2.28 2.63
C THR A 22 1.34 2.58 3.01
N SER A 23 1.92 1.72 3.83
CA SER A 23 3.35 1.66 4.17
C SER A 23 3.99 0.38 3.63
N ILE A 24 5.25 0.45 3.24
CA ILE A 24 6.06 -0.72 2.91
C ILE A 24 6.72 -1.19 4.21
N GLU A 25 6.48 -2.45 4.57
CA GLU A 25 7.03 -3.07 5.79
C GLU A 25 8.42 -3.64 5.51
N ASN A 26 8.54 -4.41 4.43
CA ASN A 26 9.77 -5.07 4.01
C ASN A 26 9.89 -5.07 2.49
N THR A 27 11.14 -5.01 2.02
CA THR A 27 11.48 -5.24 0.62
C THR A 27 12.66 -6.18 0.51
N TRP A 28 12.67 -6.96 -0.55
CA TRP A 28 13.80 -7.79 -0.94
C TRP A 28 14.02 -7.64 -2.44
N LYS A 29 15.28 -7.58 -2.86
CA LYS A 29 15.69 -7.60 -4.25
C LYS A 29 16.77 -8.66 -4.42
N ASP A 30 16.70 -9.42 -5.49
CA ASP A 30 17.72 -10.40 -5.83
C ASP A 30 19.07 -9.68 -5.99
N PRO A 31 20.08 -10.01 -5.16
CA PRO A 31 21.39 -9.39 -5.23
C PRO A 31 22.15 -9.77 -6.51
N GLN A 32 21.74 -10.83 -7.21
CA GLN A 32 22.33 -11.27 -8.47
C GLN A 32 21.60 -10.68 -9.70
N TYR A 33 20.52 -9.95 -9.48
CA TYR A 33 19.79 -9.34 -10.58
C TYR A 33 20.60 -8.23 -11.25
N SER A 34 21.04 -8.51 -12.48
CA SER A 34 21.77 -7.58 -13.35
C SER A 34 20.96 -7.10 -14.55
N GLY A 35 19.67 -7.48 -14.62
CA GLY A 35 18.77 -7.04 -15.69
C GLY A 35 18.47 -5.56 -15.60
N GLY A 36 18.20 -4.94 -16.76
CA GLY A 36 17.73 -3.55 -16.81
C GLY A 36 16.32 -3.36 -16.27
N PRO A 37 15.85 -2.11 -16.22
CA PRO A 37 14.47 -1.79 -15.81
C PRO A 37 13.45 -2.55 -16.66
N ILE A 38 12.35 -2.94 -16.02
CA ILE A 38 11.21 -3.60 -16.66
C ILE A 38 10.30 -2.50 -17.20
N SER A 39 10.07 -2.53 -18.50
CA SER A 39 9.33 -1.50 -19.23
C SER A 39 7.86 -1.86 -19.48
N LYS A 40 7.57 -3.17 -19.47
CA LYS A 40 6.22 -3.68 -19.70
C LYS A 40 5.89 -4.83 -18.75
N VAL A 41 4.78 -4.71 -18.02
CA VAL A 41 4.41 -5.58 -16.90
C VAL A 41 3.04 -6.19 -17.11
N LEU A 42 2.88 -7.49 -16.81
CA LEU A 42 1.59 -8.13 -16.59
C LEU A 42 1.24 -8.00 -15.11
N VAL A 43 0.13 -7.36 -14.80
CA VAL A 43 -0.38 -7.21 -13.43
C VAL A 43 -1.34 -8.35 -13.12
N VAL A 44 -1.06 -9.10 -12.05
CA VAL A 44 -1.85 -10.25 -11.60
C VAL A 44 -2.29 -10.03 -10.17
N GLY A 45 -3.59 -9.94 -9.95
CA GLY A 45 -4.20 -9.86 -8.62
C GLY A 45 -4.77 -11.22 -8.22
N ILE A 46 -4.34 -11.76 -7.07
CA ILE A 46 -4.90 -13.00 -6.53
C ILE A 46 -6.13 -12.67 -5.69
N SER A 47 -7.32 -12.99 -6.20
CA SER A 47 -8.59 -12.83 -5.52
C SER A 47 -9.58 -13.90 -5.97
N THR A 48 -10.40 -14.39 -5.03
CA THR A 48 -11.54 -15.27 -5.32
C THR A 48 -12.76 -14.52 -5.86
N GLN A 49 -12.74 -13.18 -5.76
CA GLN A 49 -13.81 -12.31 -6.25
C GLN A 49 -13.39 -11.64 -7.56
N ALA A 50 -14.03 -12.00 -8.67
CA ALA A 50 -13.73 -11.47 -10.00
C ALA A 50 -13.75 -9.93 -10.07
N SER A 51 -14.74 -9.31 -9.45
CA SER A 51 -14.86 -7.84 -9.43
C SER A 51 -13.70 -7.15 -8.70
N VAL A 52 -13.24 -7.74 -7.59
CA VAL A 52 -12.09 -7.24 -6.83
C VAL A 52 -10.81 -7.39 -7.64
N ARG A 53 -10.59 -8.56 -8.25
CA ARG A 53 -9.44 -8.83 -9.13
C ARG A 53 -9.36 -7.79 -10.25
N ARG A 54 -10.45 -7.62 -11.00
CA ARG A 54 -10.51 -6.67 -12.13
C ARG A 54 -10.28 -5.23 -11.69
N ALA A 55 -10.97 -4.78 -10.65
CA ALA A 55 -10.79 -3.43 -10.12
C ALA A 55 -9.35 -3.17 -9.64
N PHE A 56 -8.72 -4.15 -8.99
CA PHE A 56 -7.32 -4.09 -8.56
C PHE A 56 -6.38 -4.01 -9.76
N GLU A 57 -6.48 -4.96 -10.71
CA GLU A 57 -5.58 -5.05 -11.84
C GLU A 57 -5.68 -3.80 -12.74
N ASP A 58 -6.89 -3.31 -13.02
CA ASP A 58 -7.12 -2.07 -13.79
C ASP A 58 -6.48 -0.86 -13.12
N THR A 59 -6.76 -0.68 -11.82
CA THR A 59 -6.25 0.49 -11.08
C THR A 59 -4.73 0.47 -10.99
N PHE A 60 -4.15 -0.69 -10.73
CA PHE A 60 -2.69 -0.82 -10.67
C PHE A 60 -2.03 -0.64 -12.04
N ALA A 61 -2.58 -1.26 -13.09
CA ALA A 61 -2.08 -1.09 -14.44
C ALA A 61 -2.15 0.37 -14.91
N GLN A 62 -3.25 1.06 -14.60
CA GLN A 62 -3.39 2.49 -14.88
C GLN A 62 -2.32 3.32 -14.14
N ALA A 63 -2.08 3.05 -12.86
CA ALA A 63 -1.06 3.74 -12.07
C ALA A 63 0.35 3.54 -12.63
N LEU A 64 0.71 2.33 -13.05
CA LEU A 64 1.97 2.03 -13.72
C LEU A 64 2.11 2.80 -15.05
N THR A 65 1.05 2.80 -15.86
CA THR A 65 1.03 3.50 -17.15
C THR A 65 1.23 5.01 -16.99
N GLN A 66 0.63 5.62 -15.98
CA GLN A 66 0.83 7.03 -15.63
C GLN A 66 2.29 7.35 -15.24
N GLN A 67 3.05 6.33 -14.85
CA GLN A 67 4.46 6.46 -14.49
C GLN A 67 5.43 6.05 -15.61
N GLY A 68 4.91 5.82 -16.82
CA GLY A 68 5.69 5.49 -18.02
C GLY A 68 5.98 4.00 -18.21
N VAL A 69 5.42 3.13 -17.37
CA VAL A 69 5.55 1.67 -17.49
C VAL A 69 4.32 1.12 -18.19
N GLN A 70 4.51 0.41 -19.31
CA GLN A 70 3.38 -0.25 -19.97
C GLN A 70 2.86 -1.38 -19.06
N ALA A 71 1.56 -1.43 -18.84
CA ALA A 71 0.97 -2.44 -17.95
C ALA A 71 -0.28 -3.05 -18.58
N VAL A 72 -0.40 -4.36 -18.42
CA VAL A 72 -1.53 -5.15 -18.92
C VAL A 72 -2.18 -5.84 -17.73
N ALA A 73 -3.48 -5.66 -17.55
CA ALA A 73 -4.25 -6.39 -16.56
C ALA A 73 -4.43 -7.84 -17.01
N SER A 74 -4.09 -8.81 -16.17
CA SER A 74 -4.05 -10.22 -16.54
C SER A 74 -5.41 -10.77 -16.94
N TYR A 75 -6.50 -10.30 -16.32
CA TYR A 75 -7.85 -10.75 -16.61
C TYR A 75 -8.30 -10.48 -18.07
N THR A 76 -7.66 -9.50 -18.75
CA THR A 76 -7.96 -9.20 -20.15
C THR A 76 -7.47 -10.31 -21.10
N LEU A 77 -6.50 -11.10 -20.66
CA LEU A 77 -5.92 -12.23 -21.42
C LEU A 77 -6.37 -13.57 -20.86
N ILE A 78 -6.70 -13.61 -19.56
CA ILE A 78 -7.12 -14.79 -18.81
C ILE A 78 -8.42 -14.40 -18.07
N PRO A 79 -9.57 -14.48 -18.78
CA PRO A 79 -10.85 -14.05 -18.22
C PRO A 79 -11.39 -15.00 -17.13
N GLU A 80 -10.85 -16.22 -17.04
CA GLU A 80 -11.21 -17.20 -16.04
C GLU A 80 -10.84 -16.71 -14.63
N ASP A 81 -11.75 -16.93 -13.69
CA ASP A 81 -11.57 -16.58 -12.29
C ASP A 81 -11.01 -17.79 -11.50
N GLY A 82 -10.30 -17.52 -10.42
CA GLY A 82 -9.71 -18.53 -9.54
C GLY A 82 -8.22 -18.78 -9.82
N GLN A 83 -7.79 -20.02 -9.53
CA GLN A 83 -6.38 -20.39 -9.72
C GLN A 83 -6.05 -20.55 -11.20
N ILE A 84 -5.08 -19.78 -11.66
CA ILE A 84 -4.60 -19.81 -13.05
C ILE A 84 -3.50 -20.88 -13.14
N PRO A 85 -3.60 -21.84 -14.10
CA PRO A 85 -2.52 -22.78 -14.37
C PRO A 85 -1.25 -22.05 -14.84
N GLU A 86 -0.09 -22.55 -14.43
CA GLU A 86 1.21 -21.96 -14.76
C GLU A 86 1.40 -21.75 -16.28
N GLU A 87 1.09 -22.78 -17.06
CA GLU A 87 1.21 -22.72 -18.53
C GLU A 87 0.34 -21.59 -19.13
N THR A 88 -0.87 -21.38 -18.58
CA THR A 88 -1.78 -20.32 -19.03
C THR A 88 -1.21 -18.95 -18.71
N LEU A 89 -0.64 -18.77 -17.52
CA LEU A 89 -0.01 -17.50 -17.13
C LEU A 89 1.22 -17.21 -17.98
N GLN A 90 2.06 -18.21 -18.22
CA GLN A 90 3.24 -18.08 -19.09
C GLN A 90 2.84 -17.70 -20.53
N LYS A 91 1.85 -18.39 -21.11
CA LYS A 91 1.33 -18.06 -22.45
C LYS A 91 0.77 -16.64 -22.52
N ALA A 92 0.06 -16.20 -21.50
CA ALA A 92 -0.46 -14.83 -21.43
C ALA A 92 0.66 -13.79 -21.37
N ALA A 93 1.70 -14.02 -20.56
CA ALA A 93 2.87 -13.14 -20.49
C ALA A 93 3.60 -13.03 -21.83
N VAL A 94 3.83 -14.17 -22.49
CA VAL A 94 4.45 -14.20 -23.83
C VAL A 94 3.57 -13.50 -24.88
N LYS A 95 2.27 -13.80 -24.90
CA LYS A 95 1.30 -13.17 -25.82
C LYS A 95 1.22 -11.65 -25.63
N ALA A 96 1.31 -11.19 -24.40
CA ALA A 96 1.33 -9.77 -24.08
C ALA A 96 2.67 -9.11 -24.43
N GLY A 97 3.74 -9.88 -24.62
CA GLY A 97 5.10 -9.38 -24.88
C GLY A 97 5.58 -8.54 -23.68
N VAL A 98 5.35 -9.01 -22.45
CA VAL A 98 5.77 -8.32 -21.22
C VAL A 98 7.18 -8.74 -20.79
N ASP A 99 7.92 -7.81 -20.19
CA ASP A 99 9.26 -8.05 -19.65
C ASP A 99 9.21 -8.65 -18.25
N GLY A 100 8.10 -8.38 -17.52
CA GLY A 100 7.91 -8.84 -16.16
C GLY A 100 6.47 -9.15 -15.82
N VAL A 101 6.30 -9.93 -14.75
CA VAL A 101 5.01 -10.29 -14.18
C VAL A 101 5.00 -9.84 -12.72
N LEU A 102 4.05 -9.00 -12.36
CA LEU A 102 3.87 -8.47 -11.02
C LEU A 102 2.65 -9.14 -10.39
N ILE A 103 2.89 -9.97 -9.38
CA ILE A 103 1.84 -10.75 -8.71
C ILE A 103 1.62 -10.18 -7.32
N THR A 104 0.37 -9.84 -7.01
CA THR A 104 -0.02 -9.36 -5.68
C THR A 104 -1.03 -10.30 -5.04
N ARG A 105 -0.77 -10.66 -3.79
CA ARG A 105 -1.67 -11.46 -2.95
C ARG A 105 -1.94 -10.79 -1.60
N LEU A 106 -3.13 -10.96 -1.08
CA LEU A 106 -3.45 -10.64 0.29
C LEU A 106 -2.85 -11.71 1.21
N VAL A 107 -2.07 -11.29 2.21
CA VAL A 107 -1.43 -12.19 3.19
C VAL A 107 -2.28 -12.34 4.43
N ALA A 108 -2.79 -11.22 4.96
CA ALA A 108 -3.61 -11.20 6.17
C ALA A 108 -4.49 -9.95 6.24
N ARG A 109 -5.58 -10.07 6.99
CA ARG A 109 -6.33 -8.94 7.54
C ARG A 109 -6.14 -8.93 9.04
N LYS A 110 -5.91 -7.77 9.61
CA LYS A 110 -5.67 -7.60 11.04
C LYS A 110 -6.40 -6.36 11.55
N THR A 111 -6.74 -6.39 12.83
CA THR A 111 -7.33 -5.28 13.55
C THR A 111 -6.39 -4.88 14.67
N ASP A 112 -5.91 -3.64 14.67
CA ASP A 112 -5.22 -3.06 15.80
C ASP A 112 -6.27 -2.46 16.74
N VAL A 113 -6.16 -2.80 18.02
CA VAL A 113 -7.03 -2.27 19.08
C VAL A 113 -6.20 -1.32 19.92
N TYR A 114 -6.54 -0.03 19.88
CA TYR A 114 -5.92 0.98 20.70
C TYR A 114 -6.89 1.39 21.80
N VAL A 115 -6.51 1.16 23.07
CA VAL A 115 -7.27 1.56 24.24
C VAL A 115 -6.63 2.83 24.79
N SER A 116 -7.30 3.98 24.61
CA SER A 116 -6.88 5.25 25.22
C SER A 116 -7.80 5.59 26.37
N GLY A 117 -7.23 6.12 27.46
CA GLY A 117 -8.01 6.63 28.58
C GLY A 117 -7.90 5.87 29.90
N SER A 118 -7.11 4.81 29.99
CA SER A 118 -6.73 4.26 31.29
C SER A 118 -5.50 5.00 31.83
N MET A 119 -5.71 6.22 32.33
CA MET A 119 -4.71 6.79 33.23
C MET A 119 -4.83 5.99 34.53
N PRO A 120 -3.77 5.31 35.01
CA PRO A 120 -3.82 4.71 36.36
C PRO A 120 -4.16 5.84 37.33
N PRO A 121 -5.05 5.63 38.28
CA PRO A 121 -5.35 6.64 39.27
C PRO A 121 -4.04 7.10 39.90
N PRO A 122 -3.80 8.42 40.03
CA PRO A 122 -2.58 8.90 40.64
C PRO A 122 -2.55 8.32 42.07
N ALA A 123 -1.62 7.41 42.30
CA ALA A 123 -1.54 6.65 43.50
C ALA A 123 -1.34 7.56 44.77
N PHE A 124 -0.82 8.77 44.55
CA PHE A 124 -0.53 9.70 45.67
C PHE A 124 -0.57 11.14 45.11
N GLY A 125 -1.57 11.95 45.54
CA GLY A 125 -1.47 13.39 45.36
C GLY A 125 -2.73 14.24 45.27
N MET A 126 -3.91 13.68 45.22
CA MET A 126 -5.14 14.46 45.25
C MET A 126 -5.82 14.38 46.60
N GLY A 127 -5.56 15.39 47.44
CA GLY A 127 -6.30 15.63 48.68
C GLY A 127 -6.09 14.58 49.77
N ARG A 128 -5.91 15.04 51.03
CA ARG A 128 -5.91 14.15 52.18
C ARG A 128 -7.35 13.80 52.59
N GLY A 129 -7.61 12.53 52.96
CA GLY A 129 -8.87 12.05 53.48
C GLY A 129 -9.82 11.44 52.42
N TYR A 130 -11.01 11.02 52.91
CA TYR A 130 -12.00 10.30 52.10
C TYR A 130 -12.52 11.08 50.87
N TYR A 131 -12.56 12.42 50.98
CA TYR A 131 -13.02 13.26 49.86
C TYR A 131 -12.00 13.38 48.76
N GLY A 132 -10.70 13.40 49.07
CA GLY A 132 -9.65 13.35 48.09
C GLY A 132 -9.60 12.00 47.34
N TYR A 133 -9.85 10.91 48.07
CA TYR A 133 -10.01 9.59 47.46
C TYR A 133 -11.25 9.54 46.54
N TYR A 134 -12.39 10.06 47.00
CA TYR A 134 -13.63 10.09 46.22
C TYR A 134 -13.47 10.88 44.90
N THR A 135 -12.89 12.06 44.95
CA THR A 135 -12.66 12.88 43.76
C THR A 135 -11.64 12.24 42.83
N GLY A 136 -10.58 11.62 43.36
CA GLY A 136 -9.60 10.87 42.60
C GLY A 136 -10.19 9.63 41.92
N ALA A 137 -11.09 8.93 42.57
CA ALA A 137 -11.78 7.77 42.00
C ALA A 137 -12.69 8.15 40.82
N TRP A 138 -13.32 9.32 40.84
CA TRP A 138 -14.09 9.81 39.69
C TRP A 138 -13.24 10.18 38.48
N VAL A 139 -12.01 10.66 38.68
CA VAL A 139 -11.08 10.94 37.58
C VAL A 139 -10.66 9.65 36.87
N GLY A 140 -10.60 8.52 37.58
CA GLY A 140 -10.29 7.20 37.01
C GLY A 140 -11.49 6.52 36.37
N TYR A 141 -12.70 7.06 36.49
CA TYR A 141 -13.94 6.45 35.99
C TYR A 141 -14.29 6.85 34.54
N TYR A 142 -13.34 7.41 33.80
CA TYR A 142 -13.56 7.61 32.38
C TYR A 142 -13.52 6.27 31.67
N GLU A 143 -14.62 5.93 30.99
CA GLU A 143 -14.66 4.74 30.14
C GLU A 143 -13.52 4.79 29.13
N PRO A 144 -12.70 3.74 29.05
CA PRO A 144 -11.62 3.70 28.06
C PRO A 144 -12.21 3.77 26.65
N THR A 145 -11.75 4.72 25.86
CA THR A 145 -12.12 4.79 24.45
C THR A 145 -11.34 3.72 23.70
N VAL A 146 -12.05 2.73 23.17
CA VAL A 146 -11.49 1.70 22.31
C VAL A 146 -11.58 2.17 20.88
N GLN A 147 -10.43 2.36 20.25
CA GLN A 147 -10.34 2.63 18.81
C GLN A 147 -9.81 1.38 18.10
N THR A 148 -10.51 0.97 17.05
CA THR A 148 -10.09 -0.14 16.22
C THR A 148 -9.67 0.40 14.86
N THR A 149 -8.58 -0.13 14.33
CA THR A 149 -8.10 0.17 12.98
C THR A 149 -7.87 -1.13 12.23
N ASP A 150 -8.66 -1.34 11.19
CA ASP A 150 -8.51 -2.50 10.33
C ASP A 150 -7.49 -2.21 9.22
N TYR A 151 -6.60 -3.17 9.00
CA TYR A 151 -5.60 -3.08 7.95
C TYR A 151 -5.37 -4.42 7.28
N VAL A 152 -4.86 -4.33 6.06
CA VAL A 152 -4.49 -5.49 5.24
C VAL A 152 -2.99 -5.54 5.03
N LEU A 153 -2.44 -6.75 5.09
CA LEU A 153 -1.08 -7.05 4.66
C LEU A 153 -1.16 -7.69 3.28
N ALA A 154 -0.44 -7.11 2.33
CA ALA A 154 -0.31 -7.65 0.99
C ALA A 154 1.15 -7.86 0.63
N GLU A 155 1.42 -8.91 -0.11
CA GLU A 155 2.73 -9.20 -0.68
C GLU A 155 2.66 -9.03 -2.19
N THR A 156 3.64 -8.32 -2.73
CA THR A 156 3.81 -8.14 -4.17
C THR A 156 5.18 -8.67 -4.58
N THR A 157 5.19 -9.52 -5.59
CA THR A 157 6.41 -10.14 -6.10
C THR A 157 6.54 -9.86 -7.60
N LEU A 158 7.71 -9.42 -8.02
CA LEU A 158 8.06 -9.15 -9.41
C LEU A 158 8.94 -10.27 -9.93
N PHE A 159 8.55 -10.86 -11.04
CA PHE A 159 9.33 -11.84 -11.81
C PHE A 159 9.72 -11.26 -13.15
N ARG A 160 10.85 -11.69 -13.68
CA ARG A 160 11.17 -11.45 -15.09
C ARG A 160 10.55 -12.54 -15.96
N THR A 161 10.01 -12.14 -17.10
CA THR A 161 9.44 -13.12 -18.04
C THR A 161 10.53 -14.09 -18.50
N GLY A 162 10.26 -15.39 -18.37
CA GLY A 162 11.20 -16.46 -18.73
C GLY A 162 12.21 -16.85 -17.65
N ALA A 163 12.14 -16.23 -16.44
CA ALA A 163 12.92 -16.65 -15.27
C ALA A 163 11.99 -17.13 -14.16
N PRO A 164 12.28 -18.27 -13.49
CA PRO A 164 11.43 -18.80 -12.44
C PRO A 164 11.62 -18.08 -11.10
N GLU A 165 12.78 -17.45 -10.88
CA GLU A 165 13.10 -16.81 -9.62
C GLU A 165 12.52 -15.39 -9.56
N PRO A 166 12.08 -14.94 -8.38
CA PRO A 166 11.65 -13.57 -8.20
C PRO A 166 12.82 -12.59 -8.27
N VAL A 167 12.60 -11.46 -8.90
CA VAL A 167 13.57 -10.35 -8.97
C VAL A 167 13.44 -9.44 -7.75
N TRP A 168 12.22 -9.30 -7.24
CA TRP A 168 11.91 -8.42 -6.12
C TRP A 168 10.62 -8.84 -5.44
N SER A 169 10.56 -8.59 -4.16
CA SER A 169 9.32 -8.72 -3.39
C SER A 169 9.19 -7.61 -2.35
N ALA A 170 7.95 -7.27 -2.01
CA ALA A 170 7.64 -6.37 -0.91
C ALA A 170 6.40 -6.81 -0.16
N THR A 171 6.43 -6.61 1.15
CA THR A 171 5.24 -6.68 2.01
C THR A 171 4.81 -5.28 2.36
N SER A 172 3.52 -5.02 2.23
CA SER A 172 2.92 -3.74 2.58
C SER A 172 1.82 -3.90 3.61
N ARG A 173 1.60 -2.82 4.35
CA ARG A 173 0.47 -2.62 5.25
C ARG A 173 -0.37 -1.46 4.73
N SER A 174 -1.64 -1.70 4.50
CA SER A 174 -2.60 -0.69 4.05
C SER A 174 -3.80 -0.64 4.98
N LEU A 175 -4.35 0.56 5.21
CA LEU A 175 -5.65 0.68 5.86
C LEU A 175 -6.70 -0.04 5.04
N GLU A 176 -7.58 -0.81 5.69
CA GLU A 176 -8.70 -1.45 5.01
C GLU A 176 -9.74 -0.38 4.65
N LEU A 177 -9.94 -0.18 3.35
CA LEU A 177 -10.92 0.74 2.83
C LEU A 177 -12.04 -0.05 2.15
N ALA A 178 -13.28 0.40 2.32
CA ALA A 178 -14.44 -0.21 1.67
C ALA A 178 -14.39 -0.11 0.13
N ASP A 179 -13.71 0.93 -0.37
CA ASP A 179 -13.54 1.15 -1.82
C ASP A 179 -12.21 0.54 -2.30
N VAL A 180 -12.30 -0.56 -3.03
CA VAL A 180 -11.15 -1.30 -3.59
C VAL A 180 -10.29 -0.40 -4.48
N ARG A 181 -10.88 0.49 -5.27
CA ARG A 181 -10.11 1.36 -6.18
C ARG A 181 -9.25 2.34 -5.39
N LYS A 182 -9.83 3.03 -4.41
CA LYS A 182 -9.08 3.95 -3.53
C LYS A 182 -8.00 3.25 -2.74
N ALA A 183 -8.29 2.06 -2.22
CA ALA A 183 -7.29 1.23 -1.53
C ALA A 183 -6.14 0.88 -2.48
N THR A 184 -6.46 0.46 -3.71
CA THR A 184 -5.47 0.09 -4.73
C THR A 184 -4.65 1.28 -5.22
N GLU A 185 -5.23 2.48 -5.36
CA GLU A 185 -4.48 3.68 -5.76
C GLU A 185 -3.34 4.00 -4.77
N GLY A 186 -3.65 4.00 -3.47
CA GLY A 186 -2.64 4.21 -2.42
C GLY A 186 -1.58 3.12 -2.41
N PHE A 187 -2.01 1.87 -2.53
CA PHE A 187 -1.16 0.70 -2.61
C PHE A 187 -0.23 0.75 -3.84
N ALA A 188 -0.79 0.97 -5.04
CA ALA A 188 -0.03 1.04 -6.28
C ALA A 188 1.03 2.16 -6.23
N LYS A 189 0.67 3.33 -5.71
CA LYS A 189 1.62 4.44 -5.52
C LYS A 189 2.82 4.04 -4.67
N ALA A 190 2.58 3.35 -3.55
CA ALA A 190 3.64 2.90 -2.66
C ALA A 190 4.54 1.84 -3.33
N MET A 191 3.94 0.85 -4.02
CA MET A 191 4.67 -0.20 -4.74
C MET A 191 5.51 0.37 -5.88
N ILE A 192 4.95 1.26 -6.70
CA ILE A 192 5.64 1.91 -7.80
C ILE A 192 6.83 2.74 -7.28
N ALA A 193 6.65 3.47 -6.17
CA ALA A 193 7.74 4.22 -5.56
C ALA A 193 8.88 3.29 -5.08
N ALA A 194 8.53 2.14 -4.49
CA ALA A 194 9.51 1.14 -4.08
C ALA A 194 10.26 0.54 -5.28
N LEU A 195 9.55 0.15 -6.34
CA LEU A 195 10.16 -0.40 -7.57
C LEU A 195 11.10 0.61 -8.25
N LYS A 196 10.71 1.89 -8.30
CA LYS A 196 11.57 2.98 -8.83
C LYS A 196 12.82 3.19 -7.99
N LYS A 197 12.68 3.17 -6.66
CA LYS A 197 13.81 3.31 -5.73
C LYS A 197 14.86 2.22 -5.96
N GLU A 198 14.43 1.01 -6.31
CA GLU A 198 15.31 -0.13 -6.62
C GLU A 198 15.79 -0.14 -8.08
N GLY A 199 15.35 0.80 -8.92
CA GLY A 199 15.71 0.86 -10.35
C GLY A 199 15.15 -0.29 -11.19
N LEU A 200 14.00 -0.84 -10.79
CA LEU A 200 13.37 -1.98 -11.46
C LEU A 200 12.34 -1.58 -12.52
N ILE A 201 11.88 -0.34 -12.45
CA ILE A 201 10.97 0.28 -13.44
C ILE A 201 11.36 1.74 -13.68
#